data_5b61649cbbbc805d0f9db9de51b2d5d7
#
_entry.id   5b61649cbbbc805d0f9db9de51b2d5d7
#
_cell.length_a   1.000
_cell.length_b   1.000
_cell.length_c   1.000
_cell.angle_alpha   90.00
_cell.angle_beta   90.00
_cell.angle_gamma   90.00
#
_symmetry.space_group_name_H-M   'P 1'
#
loop_
_entity.id
_entity.type
_entity.pdbx_description
1 polymer ?
#
loop_
_entity_poly.entity_id
_entity_poly.type
_entity_poly.pdbx_seq_one_letter_code
_entity_poly.pdbx_strand_id
1 'polypeptide(L)'
;VGISYLPQESSVFRKLTVRQNLQIILEHTGLSRKAQKERADILLEDFGLTRLEKSHALHLSGGERRRLEIARALIREPKFVLLDEPFAGIDPLAVGDIQGLVRALRDRGIGVLISDHNVRETLTICDRAYLMVQGQVVLSGTPDTIVNSEQARSVYLGEGFSL
;
A
#
# COMPACT_ATOMS: atom_id res chain seq x y z
N VAL A 1 11.75 12.25 -9.96
CA VAL A 1 11.14 12.44 -8.64
C VAL A 1 10.79 11.06 -8.12
N GLY A 2 11.39 10.64 -7.00
CA GLY A 2 11.28 9.29 -6.45
C GLY A 2 10.02 9.07 -5.59
N ILE A 3 8.85 9.53 -6.03
CA ILE A 3 7.58 9.39 -5.31
C ILE A 3 6.58 8.63 -6.20
N SER A 4 5.94 7.62 -5.64
CA SER A 4 4.78 6.93 -6.22
C SER A 4 3.54 7.18 -5.37
N TYR A 5 2.39 7.28 -6.02
CA TYR A 5 1.09 7.44 -5.38
C TYR A 5 0.15 6.29 -5.75
N LEU A 6 -0.49 5.73 -4.75
CA LEU A 6 -1.49 4.70 -4.87
C LEU A 6 -2.83 5.23 -4.38
N PRO A 7 -3.77 5.56 -5.28
CA PRO A 7 -5.06 6.11 -4.90
C PRO A 7 -5.96 5.07 -4.22
N GLN A 8 -6.99 5.55 -3.55
CA GLN A 8 -8.04 4.73 -2.97
C GLN A 8 -8.77 3.90 -4.05
N GLU A 9 -9.11 4.54 -5.17
CA GLU A 9 -9.74 3.85 -6.28
C GLU A 9 -8.76 2.95 -7.03
N SER A 10 -9.26 1.78 -7.44
CA SER A 10 -8.43 0.80 -8.15
C SER A 10 -7.90 1.34 -9.48
N SER A 11 -6.57 1.33 -9.61
CA SER A 11 -5.84 1.83 -10.78
C SER A 11 -5.46 0.74 -11.78
N VAL A 12 -5.86 -0.53 -11.56
CA VAL A 12 -5.50 -1.63 -12.46
C VAL A 12 -6.30 -1.62 -13.75
N PHE A 13 -5.67 -2.03 -14.83
CA PHE A 13 -6.33 -2.28 -16.10
C PHE A 13 -7.05 -3.63 -16.05
N ARG A 14 -8.33 -3.61 -15.72
CA ARG A 14 -9.13 -4.81 -15.39
C ARG A 14 -9.17 -5.87 -16.50
N LYS A 15 -9.12 -5.46 -17.77
CA LYS A 15 -9.14 -6.32 -18.95
C LYS A 15 -7.75 -6.86 -19.33
N LEU A 16 -6.69 -6.37 -18.71
CA LEU A 16 -5.33 -6.88 -18.90
C LEU A 16 -5.01 -7.96 -17.87
N THR A 17 -4.10 -8.85 -18.21
CA THR A 17 -3.57 -9.82 -17.25
C THR A 17 -2.71 -9.12 -16.20
N VAL A 18 -2.41 -9.82 -15.10
CA VAL A 18 -1.50 -9.35 -14.05
C VAL A 18 -0.16 -8.94 -14.66
N ARG A 19 0.43 -9.82 -15.48
CA ARG A 19 1.71 -9.53 -16.17
C ARG A 19 1.59 -8.31 -17.10
N GLN A 20 0.53 -8.20 -17.88
CA GLN A 20 0.31 -7.06 -18.77
C GLN A 20 0.15 -5.74 -18.01
N ASN A 21 -0.45 -5.78 -16.82
CA ASN A 21 -0.53 -4.61 -15.93
C ASN A 21 0.83 -4.08 -15.49
N LEU A 22 1.82 -4.95 -15.29
CA LEU A 22 3.20 -4.55 -15.03
C LEU A 22 3.89 -4.09 -16.30
N GLN A 23 3.72 -4.85 -17.39
CA GLN A 23 4.39 -4.61 -18.66
C GLN A 23 4.11 -3.22 -19.22
N ILE A 24 2.86 -2.78 -19.20
CA ILE A 24 2.48 -1.46 -19.74
C ILE A 24 3.21 -0.29 -19.05
N ILE A 25 3.58 -0.44 -17.78
CA ILE A 25 4.36 0.58 -17.07
C ILE A 25 5.86 0.42 -17.37
N LEU A 26 6.32 -0.82 -17.44
CA LEU A 26 7.72 -1.15 -17.74
C LEU A 26 8.16 -0.64 -19.11
N GLU A 27 7.28 -0.64 -20.11
CA GLU A 27 7.53 -0.10 -21.45
C GLU A 27 7.94 1.40 -21.42
N HIS A 28 7.55 2.13 -20.39
CA HIS A 28 7.85 3.56 -20.22
C HIS A 28 9.03 3.81 -19.27
N THR A 29 9.85 2.79 -18.94
CA THR A 29 11.01 2.94 -18.05
C THR A 29 12.34 3.14 -18.76
N GLY A 30 12.39 2.94 -20.08
CA GLY A 30 13.65 2.93 -20.85
C GLY A 30 14.48 1.66 -20.71
N LEU A 31 14.03 0.67 -19.94
CA LEU A 31 14.70 -0.62 -19.78
C LEU A 31 14.63 -1.46 -21.07
N SER A 32 15.67 -2.26 -21.31
CA SER A 32 15.63 -3.25 -22.40
C SER A 32 14.52 -4.29 -22.16
N ARG A 33 14.02 -4.93 -23.22
CA ARG A 33 12.98 -5.98 -23.10
C ARG A 33 13.36 -7.09 -22.14
N LYS A 34 14.65 -7.47 -22.09
CA LYS A 34 15.15 -8.47 -21.16
C LYS A 34 15.03 -7.98 -19.72
N ALA A 35 15.49 -6.76 -19.42
CA ALA A 35 15.41 -6.16 -18.09
C ALA A 35 13.96 -5.92 -17.65
N GLN A 36 13.05 -5.53 -18.56
CA GLN A 36 11.64 -5.42 -18.28
C GLN A 36 11.03 -6.76 -17.83
N LYS A 37 11.37 -7.85 -18.54
CA LYS A 37 10.90 -9.20 -18.17
C LYS A 37 11.42 -9.59 -16.80
N GLU A 38 12.72 -9.46 -16.55
CA GLU A 38 13.35 -9.78 -15.26
C GLU A 38 12.71 -8.97 -14.12
N ARG A 39 12.49 -7.67 -14.33
CA ARG A 39 11.83 -6.82 -13.34
C ARG A 39 10.39 -7.24 -13.07
N ALA A 40 9.63 -7.61 -14.11
CA ALA A 40 8.28 -8.14 -13.95
C ALA A 40 8.28 -9.45 -13.16
N ASP A 41 9.21 -10.37 -13.43
CA ASP A 41 9.32 -11.66 -12.75
C ASP A 41 9.62 -11.45 -11.25
N ILE A 42 10.56 -10.58 -10.90
CA ILE A 42 10.87 -10.20 -9.51
C ILE A 42 9.64 -9.63 -8.80
N LEU A 43 8.93 -8.69 -9.42
CA LEU A 43 7.75 -8.11 -8.80
C LEU A 43 6.62 -9.12 -8.63
N LEU A 44 6.42 -10.02 -9.58
CA LEU A 44 5.43 -11.10 -9.45
C LEU A 44 5.76 -12.04 -8.28
N GLU A 45 7.03 -12.36 -8.08
CA GLU A 45 7.48 -13.20 -6.98
C GLU A 45 7.35 -12.47 -5.63
N ASP A 46 7.91 -11.26 -5.52
CA ASP A 46 7.89 -10.42 -4.31
C ASP A 46 6.48 -10.19 -3.77
N PHE A 47 5.49 -10.08 -4.67
CA PHE A 47 4.09 -9.80 -4.33
C PHE A 47 3.20 -11.04 -4.35
N GLY A 48 3.77 -12.26 -4.51
CA GLY A 48 3.01 -13.51 -4.52
C GLY A 48 1.99 -13.61 -5.65
N LEU A 49 2.28 -12.99 -6.80
CA LEU A 49 1.40 -12.90 -7.97
C LEU A 49 1.80 -13.86 -9.11
N THR A 50 2.87 -14.63 -8.97
CA THR A 50 3.41 -15.49 -10.03
C THR A 50 2.38 -16.46 -10.58
N ARG A 51 1.58 -17.09 -9.70
CA ARG A 51 0.53 -18.05 -10.12
C ARG A 51 -0.63 -17.37 -10.87
N LEU A 52 -0.79 -16.08 -10.68
CA LEU A 52 -1.86 -15.27 -11.25
C LEU A 52 -1.41 -14.46 -12.48
N GLU A 53 -0.17 -14.61 -12.93
CA GLU A 53 0.43 -13.77 -13.98
C GLU A 53 -0.40 -13.70 -15.27
N LYS A 54 -1.07 -14.81 -15.63
CA LYS A 54 -1.92 -14.94 -16.83
C LYS A 54 -3.40 -14.64 -16.56
N SER A 55 -3.79 -14.47 -15.30
CA SER A 55 -5.17 -14.14 -14.92
C SER A 55 -5.45 -12.67 -15.24
N HIS A 56 -6.65 -12.39 -15.74
CA HIS A 56 -7.08 -11.01 -15.90
C HIS A 56 -7.30 -10.33 -14.55
N ALA A 57 -6.91 -9.06 -14.42
CA ALA A 57 -7.02 -8.32 -13.16
C ALA A 57 -8.47 -8.17 -12.67
N LEU A 58 -9.43 -8.32 -13.54
CA LEU A 58 -10.87 -8.35 -13.23
C LEU A 58 -11.25 -9.52 -12.30
N HIS A 59 -10.52 -10.65 -12.35
CA HIS A 59 -10.81 -11.86 -11.56
C HIS A 59 -10.05 -11.91 -10.23
N LEU A 60 -9.21 -10.91 -9.94
CA LEU A 60 -8.45 -10.83 -8.70
C LEU A 60 -9.36 -10.48 -7.51
N SER A 61 -9.11 -11.13 -6.36
CA SER A 61 -9.63 -10.69 -5.07
C SER A 61 -9.18 -9.27 -4.73
N GLY A 62 -9.79 -8.62 -3.73
CA GLY A 62 -9.39 -7.30 -3.28
C GLY A 62 -7.91 -7.23 -2.86
N GLY A 63 -7.45 -8.20 -2.06
CA GLY A 63 -6.06 -8.28 -1.63
C GLY A 63 -5.07 -8.55 -2.76
N GLU A 64 -5.39 -9.46 -3.69
CA GLU A 64 -4.55 -9.72 -4.88
C GLU A 64 -4.44 -8.48 -5.77
N ARG A 65 -5.56 -7.78 -5.96
CA ARG A 65 -5.59 -6.53 -6.72
C ARG A 65 -4.73 -5.46 -6.06
N ARG A 66 -4.83 -5.30 -4.73
CA ARG A 66 -4.02 -4.34 -3.99
C ARG A 66 -2.53 -4.66 -4.07
N ARG A 67 -2.15 -5.94 -4.00
CA ARG A 67 -0.76 -6.36 -4.23
C ARG A 67 -0.26 -6.00 -5.63
N LEU A 68 -1.08 -6.18 -6.66
CA LEU A 68 -0.74 -5.78 -8.03
C LEU A 68 -0.56 -4.26 -8.15
N GLU A 69 -1.41 -3.46 -7.51
CA GLU A 69 -1.31 -2.00 -7.51
C GLU A 69 -0.02 -1.52 -6.86
N ILE A 70 0.34 -2.08 -5.71
CA ILE A 70 1.59 -1.77 -5.03
C ILE A 70 2.79 -2.20 -5.89
N ALA A 71 2.77 -3.40 -6.47
CA ALA A 71 3.83 -3.86 -7.38
C ALA A 71 4.03 -2.89 -8.55
N ARG A 72 2.94 -2.38 -9.15
CA ARG A 72 3.00 -1.37 -10.21
C ARG A 72 3.64 -0.06 -9.74
N ALA A 73 3.32 0.40 -8.54
CA ALA A 73 3.88 1.61 -7.95
C ALA A 73 5.41 1.52 -7.76
N LEU A 74 5.93 0.30 -7.56
CA LEU A 74 7.36 0.03 -7.31
C LEU A 74 8.20 -0.19 -8.58
N ILE A 75 7.59 -0.23 -9.76
CA ILE A 75 8.32 -0.45 -11.03
C ILE A 75 9.46 0.55 -11.21
N ARG A 76 9.25 1.80 -10.83
CA ARG A 76 10.23 2.90 -10.97
C ARG A 76 11.13 3.10 -9.75
N GLU A 77 11.18 2.14 -8.83
CA GLU A 77 12.01 2.18 -7.62
C GLU A 77 11.91 3.51 -6.85
N PRO A 78 10.70 3.89 -6.40
CA PRO A 78 10.50 5.14 -5.71
C PRO A 78 11.23 5.15 -4.36
N LYS A 79 11.61 6.33 -3.89
CA LYS A 79 12.10 6.54 -2.52
C LYS A 79 10.96 6.68 -1.51
N PHE A 80 9.78 7.11 -1.97
CA PHE A 80 8.57 7.27 -1.17
C PHE A 80 7.35 6.73 -1.89
N VAL A 81 6.46 6.11 -1.14
CA VAL A 81 5.16 5.65 -1.60
C VAL A 81 4.07 6.28 -0.74
N LEU A 82 3.10 6.90 -1.38
CA LEU A 82 1.89 7.41 -0.73
C LEU A 82 0.76 6.41 -0.99
N LEU A 83 0.16 5.90 0.08
CA LEU A 83 -0.93 4.94 0.06
C LEU A 83 -2.19 5.61 0.61
N ASP A 84 -3.17 5.75 -0.25
CA ASP A 84 -4.46 6.34 0.12
C ASP A 84 -5.47 5.21 0.38
N GLU A 85 -5.96 5.13 1.61
CA GLU A 85 -6.85 4.09 2.13
C GLU A 85 -6.46 2.66 1.69
N PRO A 86 -5.21 2.20 2.00
CA PRO A 86 -4.72 0.92 1.51
C PRO A 86 -5.51 -0.29 2.03
N PHE A 87 -6.26 -0.15 3.11
CA PHE A 87 -7.06 -1.20 3.73
C PHE A 87 -8.54 -1.15 3.34
N ALA A 88 -8.99 -0.14 2.56
CA ALA A 88 -10.39 -0.01 2.18
C ALA A 88 -10.84 -1.17 1.26
N GLY A 89 -11.97 -1.79 1.61
CA GLY A 89 -12.57 -2.86 0.81
C GLY A 89 -11.76 -4.16 0.72
N ILE A 90 -10.80 -4.36 1.64
CA ILE A 90 -9.99 -5.57 1.74
C ILE A 90 -10.59 -6.49 2.81
N ASP A 91 -10.64 -7.78 2.51
CA ASP A 91 -11.03 -8.80 3.47
C ASP A 91 -10.10 -8.76 4.70
N PRO A 92 -10.64 -8.80 5.94
CA PRO A 92 -9.84 -8.76 7.17
C PRO A 92 -8.70 -9.78 7.20
N LEU A 93 -8.87 -10.96 6.60
CA LEU A 93 -7.82 -11.97 6.52
C LEU A 93 -6.66 -11.55 5.60
N ALA A 94 -6.93 -10.69 4.61
CA ALA A 94 -5.91 -10.19 3.69
C ALA A 94 -5.23 -8.89 4.16
N VAL A 95 -5.76 -8.23 5.19
CA VAL A 95 -5.14 -7.00 5.75
C VAL A 95 -3.73 -7.27 6.23
N GLY A 96 -3.51 -8.38 6.93
CA GLY A 96 -2.19 -8.79 7.42
C GLY A 96 -1.15 -8.93 6.31
N ASP A 97 -1.55 -9.43 5.13
CA ASP A 97 -0.67 -9.53 3.97
C ASP A 97 -0.23 -8.14 3.48
N ILE A 98 -1.16 -7.18 3.40
CA ILE A 98 -0.84 -5.80 3.00
C ILE A 98 0.04 -5.11 4.04
N GLN A 99 -0.24 -5.31 5.33
CA GLN A 99 0.63 -4.83 6.41
C GLN A 99 2.04 -5.40 6.29
N GLY A 100 2.18 -6.69 6.00
CA GLY A 100 3.47 -7.34 5.74
C GLY A 100 4.22 -6.71 4.58
N LEU A 101 3.54 -6.40 3.48
CA LEU A 101 4.13 -5.72 2.34
C LEU A 101 4.59 -4.30 2.69
N VAL A 102 3.80 -3.53 3.44
CA VAL A 102 4.19 -2.18 3.88
C VAL A 102 5.46 -2.24 4.75
N ARG A 103 5.53 -3.19 5.69
CA ARG A 103 6.75 -3.40 6.49
C ARG A 103 7.96 -3.74 5.62
N ALA A 104 7.78 -4.63 4.62
CA ALA A 104 8.85 -5.00 3.70
C ALA A 104 9.34 -3.80 2.85
N LEU A 105 8.47 -2.85 2.49
CA LEU A 105 8.87 -1.60 1.83
C LEU A 105 9.75 -0.73 2.75
N ARG A 106 9.33 -0.54 3.99
CA ARG A 106 10.10 0.18 5.01
C ARG A 106 11.48 -0.46 5.21
N ASP A 107 11.54 -1.77 5.35
CA ASP A 107 12.77 -2.52 5.59
C ASP A 107 13.74 -2.44 4.38
N ARG A 108 13.23 -2.15 3.19
CA ARG A 108 14.01 -1.82 1.98
C ARG A 108 14.42 -0.33 1.91
N GLY A 109 14.13 0.46 2.95
CA GLY A 109 14.46 1.89 3.00
C GLY A 109 13.53 2.79 2.20
N ILE A 110 12.35 2.32 1.80
CA ILE A 110 11.32 3.11 1.11
C ILE A 110 10.46 3.79 2.18
N GLY A 111 10.38 5.12 2.13
CA GLY A 111 9.45 5.87 2.97
C GLY A 111 8.00 5.57 2.58
N VAL A 112 7.12 5.29 3.54
CA VAL A 112 5.71 5.05 3.29
C VAL A 112 4.87 6.06 4.06
N LEU A 113 4.02 6.79 3.36
CA LEU A 113 2.98 7.63 3.96
C LEU A 113 1.62 6.97 3.69
N ILE A 114 0.85 6.76 4.76
CA ILE A 114 -0.48 6.16 4.69
C ILE A 114 -1.50 7.18 5.17
N SER A 115 -2.59 7.38 4.41
CA SER A 115 -3.83 7.95 4.90
C SER A 115 -4.88 6.83 4.98
N ASP A 116 -5.49 6.62 6.14
CA ASP A 116 -6.54 5.61 6.29
C ASP A 116 -7.43 5.95 7.51
N HIS A 117 -8.68 5.58 7.43
CA HIS A 117 -9.63 5.69 8.52
C HIS A 117 -9.62 4.44 9.43
N ASN A 118 -8.99 3.34 8.99
CA ASN A 118 -8.79 2.14 9.79
C ASN A 118 -7.61 2.33 10.76
N VAL A 119 -7.88 3.00 11.87
CA VAL A 119 -6.86 3.44 12.83
C VAL A 119 -6.03 2.28 13.37
N ARG A 120 -6.69 1.20 13.79
CA ARG A 120 -6.02 0.03 14.37
C ARG A 120 -4.99 -0.55 13.40
N GLU A 121 -5.43 -0.78 12.15
CA GLU A 121 -4.58 -1.38 11.12
C GLU A 121 -3.39 -0.48 10.77
N THR A 122 -3.62 0.83 10.74
CA THR A 122 -2.59 1.82 10.44
C THR A 122 -1.60 1.98 11.59
N LEU A 123 -2.07 2.15 12.83
CA LEU A 123 -1.20 2.31 13.99
C LEU A 123 -0.33 1.08 14.26
N THR A 124 -0.79 -0.12 13.89
CA THR A 124 -0.02 -1.36 14.06
C THR A 124 1.25 -1.41 13.21
N ILE A 125 1.34 -0.62 12.14
CA ILE A 125 2.45 -0.70 11.16
C ILE A 125 3.24 0.60 11.00
N CYS A 126 2.78 1.72 11.55
CA CYS A 126 3.47 3.00 11.40
C CYS A 126 4.46 3.25 12.56
N ASP A 127 5.54 3.97 12.25
CA ASP A 127 6.52 4.43 13.25
C ASP A 127 6.05 5.75 13.89
N ARG A 128 5.27 6.53 13.15
CA ARG A 128 4.72 7.83 13.56
C ARG A 128 3.37 8.08 12.92
N ALA A 129 2.44 8.65 13.67
CA ALA A 129 1.12 9.02 13.20
C ALA A 129 0.82 10.51 13.42
N TYR A 130 -0.06 11.03 12.59
CA TYR A 130 -0.59 12.39 12.63
C TYR A 130 -2.11 12.31 12.61
N LEU A 131 -2.76 12.78 13.67
CA LEU A 131 -4.21 12.88 13.73
C LEU A 131 -4.64 14.23 13.13
N MET A 132 -5.44 14.17 12.07
CA MET A 132 -5.95 15.35 11.39
C MET A 132 -7.45 15.52 11.63
N VAL A 133 -7.86 16.71 12.00
CA VAL A 133 -9.26 17.11 12.16
C VAL A 133 -9.50 18.42 11.43
N GLN A 134 -10.50 18.48 10.57
CA GLN A 134 -10.84 19.67 9.78
C GLN A 134 -9.61 20.32 9.07
N GLY A 135 -8.73 19.50 8.51
CA GLY A 135 -7.56 19.96 7.78
C GLY A 135 -6.38 20.40 8.66
N GLN A 136 -6.46 20.27 9.97
CA GLN A 136 -5.40 20.61 10.91
C GLN A 136 -4.84 19.37 11.61
N VAL A 137 -3.53 19.34 11.81
CA VAL A 137 -2.88 18.30 12.63
C VAL A 137 -3.08 18.68 14.09
N VAL A 138 -3.92 17.92 14.79
CA VAL A 138 -4.24 18.16 16.21
C VAL A 138 -3.36 17.40 17.17
N LEU A 139 -2.78 16.28 16.71
CA LEU A 139 -1.87 15.44 17.49
C LEU A 139 -0.87 14.75 16.57
N SER A 140 0.35 14.55 17.04
CA SER A 140 1.33 13.71 16.34
C SER A 140 2.24 12.99 17.33
N GLY A 141 2.65 11.78 16.99
CA GLY A 141 3.55 11.00 17.86
C GLY A 141 3.68 9.55 17.39
N THR A 142 4.27 8.73 18.25
CA THR A 142 4.27 7.26 18.08
C THR A 142 2.85 6.70 18.23
N PRO A 143 2.58 5.48 17.76
CA PRO A 143 1.31 4.80 18.02
C PRO A 143 0.88 4.86 19.48
N ASP A 144 1.80 4.56 20.40
CA ASP A 144 1.54 4.62 21.85
C ASP A 144 1.13 6.01 22.32
N THR A 145 1.77 7.07 21.79
CA THR A 145 1.40 8.46 22.10
C THR A 145 -0.02 8.75 21.65
N ILE A 146 -0.42 8.29 20.47
CA ILE A 146 -1.76 8.50 19.93
C ILE A 146 -2.81 7.74 20.76
N VAL A 147 -2.57 6.46 21.04
CA VAL A 147 -3.53 5.59 21.77
C VAL A 147 -3.76 6.06 23.20
N ASN A 148 -2.72 6.58 23.87
CA ASN A 148 -2.81 7.04 25.25
C ASN A 148 -3.26 8.51 25.40
N SER A 149 -3.51 9.21 24.29
CA SER A 149 -3.96 10.61 24.31
C SER A 149 -5.46 10.70 24.60
N GLU A 150 -5.83 11.42 25.65
CA GLU A 150 -7.25 11.73 25.95
C GLU A 150 -7.90 12.49 24.78
N GLN A 151 -7.17 13.42 24.16
CA GLN A 151 -7.64 14.16 22.99
C GLN A 151 -7.95 13.23 21.80
N ALA A 152 -7.08 12.26 21.51
CA ALA A 152 -7.31 11.30 20.44
C ALA A 152 -8.53 10.40 20.75
N ARG A 153 -8.68 9.96 21.99
CA ARG A 153 -9.81 9.15 22.43
C ARG A 153 -11.13 9.91 22.34
N SER A 154 -11.18 11.12 22.82
CA SER A 154 -12.41 11.93 22.80
C SER A 154 -12.87 12.33 21.40
N VAL A 155 -11.93 12.57 20.46
CA VAL A 155 -12.25 13.11 19.14
C VAL A 155 -12.40 12.02 18.08
N TYR A 156 -11.67 10.89 18.20
CA TYR A 156 -11.57 9.94 17.10
C TYR A 156 -11.58 8.45 17.48
N LEU A 157 -10.86 8.06 18.53
CA LEU A 157 -10.66 6.64 18.85
C LEU A 157 -11.82 6.02 19.64
N GLY A 158 -12.48 6.82 20.49
CA GLY A 158 -13.40 6.33 21.51
C GLY A 158 -12.68 5.79 22.76
N GLU A 159 -13.36 5.79 23.91
CA GLU A 159 -12.75 5.46 25.21
C GLU A 159 -12.28 4.00 25.32
N GLY A 160 -12.92 3.08 24.61
CA GLY A 160 -12.62 1.64 24.62
C GLY A 160 -11.56 1.19 23.62
N PHE A 161 -10.87 2.11 22.93
CA PHE A 161 -9.90 1.75 21.90
C PHE A 161 -8.62 1.15 22.50
N SER A 162 -8.18 0.01 21.94
CA SER A 162 -6.87 -0.63 22.19
C SER A 162 -6.31 -1.19 20.88
N LEU A 163 -4.99 -1.23 20.75
CA LEU A 163 -4.27 -1.90 19.66
C LEU A 163 -4.29 -3.42 19.81
#